data_d469a2137a65874a6376ed1f9a4f24cc
#
_entry.id   d469a2137a65874a6376ed1f9a4f24cc
#
_cell.length_a   1.000
_cell.length_b   1.000
_cell.length_c   1.000
_cell.angle_alpha   90.00
_cell.angle_beta   90.00
_cell.angle_gamma   90.00
#
_symmetry.space_group_name_H-M   'P 1'
#
loop_
_entity.id
_entity.type
_entity.pdbx_description
1 polymer ?
#
loop_
_entity_poly.entity_id
_entity_poly.type
_entity_poly.pdbx_seq_one_letter_code
_entity_poly.pdbx_strand_id
1 'polypeptide(L)'
;MLTVKAVANGSVAEAHGIRPGDRLIAIDGQAVHDVIDVHVFASADEVSIQWEPAAMPGQSRLAAGLDTEDGLGLEFVDPTEDGIRICNNRCVFCFVEQSPAKMRRAIYLKDDDFRYSFLAANFVTLTNLTDDDWRKIHDQHLSPLYVSVHATDLEVRRRLLGNPTSPDILEQLDRLASWGIKVHTQVVLTPEWNDGVHLEKTVADLASRWPNVLSLAVVPVGLTQQRFDRQDGLRRRLDEQLARPDLDA
;
A
#
# COMPACT_ATOMS: atom_id res chain seq x y z
N MET A 1 -13.75 6.79 -11.71
CA MET A 1 -15.12 6.19 -11.70
C MET A 1 -15.04 4.73 -11.28
N LEU A 2 -15.79 4.32 -10.28
CA LEU A 2 -15.78 2.94 -9.78
C LEU A 2 -16.99 2.16 -10.29
N THR A 3 -16.77 0.94 -10.81
CA THR A 3 -17.84 0.06 -11.27
C THR A 3 -18.49 -0.67 -10.09
N VAL A 4 -19.80 -0.52 -9.93
CA VAL A 4 -20.58 -1.18 -8.87
C VAL A 4 -20.65 -2.68 -9.16
N LYS A 5 -20.21 -3.49 -8.19
CA LYS A 5 -20.27 -4.97 -8.22
C LYS A 5 -21.59 -5.48 -7.66
N ALA A 6 -21.99 -4.92 -6.51
CA ALA A 6 -23.22 -5.29 -5.82
C ALA A 6 -23.83 -4.08 -5.12
N VAL A 7 -25.12 -4.13 -4.90
CA VAL A 7 -25.90 -3.15 -4.14
C VAL A 7 -26.63 -3.89 -3.04
N ALA A 8 -26.49 -3.44 -1.81
CA ALA A 8 -27.15 -4.06 -0.66
C ALA A 8 -28.65 -3.85 -0.71
N ASN A 9 -29.42 -4.91 -0.41
CA ASN A 9 -30.88 -4.84 -0.37
C ASN A 9 -31.34 -3.85 0.72
N GLY A 10 -32.28 -2.99 0.37
CA GLY A 10 -32.81 -1.96 1.28
C GLY A 10 -31.90 -0.75 1.48
N SER A 11 -30.73 -0.73 0.82
CA SER A 11 -29.81 0.42 0.91
C SER A 11 -30.35 1.67 0.20
N VAL A 12 -29.77 2.82 0.58
CA VAL A 12 -30.07 4.09 -0.07
C VAL A 12 -29.73 4.09 -1.56
N ALA A 13 -28.66 3.40 -1.94
CA ALA A 13 -28.28 3.25 -3.35
C ALA A 13 -29.33 2.45 -4.15
N GLU A 14 -29.87 1.35 -3.58
CA GLU A 14 -30.93 0.58 -4.21
C GLU A 14 -32.20 1.41 -4.39
N ALA A 15 -32.59 2.19 -3.36
CA ALA A 15 -33.77 3.07 -3.39
C ALA A 15 -33.68 4.12 -4.51
N HIS A 16 -32.48 4.57 -4.85
CA HIS A 16 -32.23 5.51 -5.95
C HIS A 16 -31.99 4.85 -7.30
N GLY A 17 -32.14 3.51 -7.37
CA GLY A 17 -32.11 2.74 -8.60
C GLY A 17 -30.71 2.48 -9.15
N ILE A 18 -29.67 2.58 -8.30
CA ILE A 18 -28.32 2.15 -8.66
C ILE A 18 -28.30 0.62 -8.72
N ARG A 19 -27.58 0.06 -9.69
CA ARG A 19 -27.55 -1.36 -9.96
C ARG A 19 -26.12 -1.86 -10.20
N PRO A 20 -25.87 -3.16 -10.03
CA PRO A 20 -24.60 -3.75 -10.46
C PRO A 20 -24.30 -3.44 -11.93
N GLY A 21 -23.06 -3.04 -12.21
CA GLY A 21 -22.58 -2.59 -13.51
C GLY A 21 -22.63 -1.08 -13.71
N ASP A 22 -23.37 -0.32 -12.90
CA ASP A 22 -23.33 1.15 -12.93
C ASP A 22 -21.96 1.67 -12.47
N ARG A 23 -21.63 2.90 -12.85
CA ARG A 23 -20.35 3.53 -12.49
C ARG A 23 -20.57 4.75 -11.59
N LEU A 24 -20.05 4.72 -10.38
CA LEU A 24 -20.02 5.87 -9.48
C LEU A 24 -18.99 6.89 -9.98
N ILE A 25 -19.42 8.13 -10.19
CA ILE A 25 -18.62 9.20 -10.79
C ILE A 25 -18.13 10.15 -9.70
N ALA A 26 -19.06 10.66 -8.86
CA ALA A 26 -18.76 11.68 -7.87
C ALA A 26 -19.68 11.55 -6.65
N ILE A 27 -19.21 12.05 -5.51
CA ILE A 27 -19.99 12.28 -4.29
C ILE A 27 -19.79 13.75 -3.92
N ASP A 28 -20.89 14.49 -3.71
CA ASP A 28 -20.92 15.94 -3.48
C ASP A 28 -20.09 16.75 -4.48
N GLY A 29 -20.13 16.32 -5.75
CA GLY A 29 -19.37 16.93 -6.84
C GLY A 29 -17.88 16.62 -6.84
N GLN A 30 -17.37 15.85 -5.87
CA GLN A 30 -15.99 15.40 -5.82
C GLN A 30 -15.84 14.08 -6.57
N ALA A 31 -14.92 14.03 -7.55
CA ALA A 31 -14.69 12.83 -8.36
C ALA A 31 -14.18 11.65 -7.52
N VAL A 32 -14.77 10.48 -7.77
CA VAL A 32 -14.41 9.23 -7.07
C VAL A 32 -13.44 8.42 -7.94
N HIS A 33 -12.28 8.11 -7.40
CA HIS A 33 -11.23 7.32 -8.06
C HIS A 33 -10.95 5.98 -7.37
N ASP A 34 -11.25 5.86 -6.08
CA ASP A 34 -11.09 4.62 -5.31
C ASP A 34 -12.09 4.55 -4.15
N VAL A 35 -12.12 3.41 -3.47
CA VAL A 35 -13.04 3.19 -2.35
C VAL A 35 -12.73 4.07 -1.14
N ILE A 36 -11.50 4.62 -1.02
CA ILE A 36 -11.15 5.56 0.05
C ILE A 36 -11.93 6.86 -0.17
N ASP A 37 -11.97 7.36 -1.42
CA ASP A 37 -12.78 8.53 -1.77
C ASP A 37 -14.25 8.32 -1.38
N VAL A 38 -14.79 7.13 -1.65
CA VAL A 38 -16.17 6.80 -1.28
C VAL A 38 -16.37 6.90 0.23
N HIS A 39 -15.47 6.30 1.04
CA HIS A 39 -15.57 6.35 2.49
C HIS A 39 -15.43 7.77 3.05
N VAL A 40 -14.49 8.55 2.49
CA VAL A 40 -14.24 9.91 2.97
C VAL A 40 -15.37 10.85 2.56
N PHE A 41 -15.80 10.81 1.29
CA PHE A 41 -16.81 11.74 0.80
C PHE A 41 -18.23 11.38 1.26
N ALA A 42 -18.49 10.11 1.57
CA ALA A 42 -19.75 9.66 2.13
C ALA A 42 -19.78 9.69 3.68
N SER A 43 -18.88 10.43 4.33
CA SER A 43 -18.83 10.53 5.80
C SER A 43 -19.78 11.60 6.39
N ALA A 44 -20.41 12.43 5.56
CA ALA A 44 -21.44 13.37 6.00
C ALA A 44 -22.77 12.65 6.19
N ASP A 45 -23.69 13.20 7.02
CA ASP A 45 -25.00 12.60 7.30
C ASP A 45 -25.87 12.44 6.02
N GLU A 46 -25.75 13.39 5.12
CA GLU A 46 -26.43 13.36 3.80
C GLU A 46 -25.44 13.75 2.70
N VAL A 47 -25.52 13.05 1.57
CA VAL A 47 -24.68 13.33 0.40
C VAL A 47 -25.49 13.39 -0.90
N SER A 48 -24.88 13.96 -1.92
CA SER A 48 -25.34 13.80 -3.31
C SER A 48 -24.41 12.85 -4.05
N ILE A 49 -24.96 11.95 -4.86
CA ILE A 49 -24.18 11.04 -5.67
C ILE A 49 -24.47 11.21 -7.15
N GLN A 50 -23.42 11.15 -7.96
CA GLN A 50 -23.50 11.14 -9.42
C GLN A 50 -23.00 9.79 -9.93
N TRP A 51 -23.82 9.13 -10.76
CA TRP A 51 -23.43 7.85 -11.36
C TRP A 51 -23.87 7.76 -12.82
N GLU A 52 -23.26 6.87 -13.56
CA GLU A 52 -23.62 6.53 -14.93
C GLU A 52 -24.22 5.13 -14.95
N PRO A 53 -25.51 4.97 -15.34
CA PRO A 53 -26.11 3.67 -15.51
C PRO A 53 -25.44 2.86 -16.62
N ALA A 54 -25.19 1.58 -16.38
CA ALA A 54 -24.64 0.67 -17.40
C ALA A 54 -25.52 0.58 -18.67
N ALA A 55 -26.84 0.73 -18.49
CA ALA A 55 -27.79 0.71 -19.59
C ALA A 55 -27.80 2.00 -20.43
N MET A 56 -27.16 3.08 -19.96
CA MET A 56 -27.18 4.40 -20.61
C MET A 56 -25.76 5.03 -20.60
N PRO A 57 -24.78 4.43 -21.30
CA PRO A 57 -23.43 4.97 -21.34
C PRO A 57 -23.39 6.43 -21.83
N GLY A 58 -22.59 7.26 -21.15
CA GLY A 58 -22.46 8.68 -21.44
C GLY A 58 -23.58 9.57 -20.85
N GLN A 59 -24.54 9.01 -20.13
CA GLN A 59 -25.59 9.76 -19.44
C GLN A 59 -25.48 9.58 -17.93
N SER A 60 -25.07 10.62 -17.22
CA SER A 60 -25.04 10.59 -15.77
C SER A 60 -26.40 10.92 -15.14
N ARG A 61 -26.64 10.35 -13.97
CA ARG A 61 -27.76 10.68 -13.08
C ARG A 61 -27.21 11.31 -11.81
N LEU A 62 -28.01 12.11 -11.16
CA LEU A 62 -27.71 12.74 -9.88
C LEU A 62 -28.89 12.49 -8.93
N ALA A 63 -28.56 12.08 -7.71
CA ALA A 63 -29.49 12.06 -6.59
C ALA A 63 -28.86 12.84 -5.43
N ALA A 64 -29.67 13.54 -4.65
CA ALA A 64 -29.27 14.35 -3.51
C ALA A 64 -30.07 13.96 -2.27
N GLY A 65 -29.51 14.26 -1.08
CA GLY A 65 -30.16 13.95 0.20
C GLY A 65 -30.17 12.45 0.50
N LEU A 66 -29.09 11.73 0.10
CA LEU A 66 -28.93 10.34 0.46
C LEU A 66 -28.41 10.27 1.89
N ASP A 67 -29.19 9.67 2.77
CA ASP A 67 -28.79 9.34 4.13
C ASP A 67 -27.67 8.28 4.10
N THR A 68 -26.58 8.55 4.80
CA THR A 68 -25.40 7.72 4.86
C THR A 68 -25.17 7.04 6.21
N GLU A 69 -26.12 7.12 7.16
CA GLU A 69 -25.99 6.53 8.50
C GLU A 69 -25.62 5.04 8.43
N ASP A 70 -26.25 4.29 7.52
CA ASP A 70 -25.95 2.87 7.24
C ASP A 70 -24.98 2.68 6.05
N GLY A 71 -24.33 3.76 5.59
CA GLY A 71 -23.51 3.80 4.39
C GLY A 71 -24.32 3.73 3.08
N LEU A 72 -23.64 3.86 1.94
CA LEU A 72 -24.30 3.83 0.63
C LEU A 72 -24.80 2.43 0.21
N GLY A 73 -24.28 1.37 0.81
CA GLY A 73 -24.63 -0.02 0.44
C GLY A 73 -24.06 -0.46 -0.90
N LEU A 74 -22.91 0.07 -1.31
CA LEU A 74 -22.25 -0.23 -2.57
C LEU A 74 -21.00 -1.09 -2.35
N GLU A 75 -20.88 -2.17 -3.14
CA GLU A 75 -19.63 -2.88 -3.36
C GLU A 75 -19.10 -2.60 -4.77
N PHE A 76 -17.79 -2.52 -4.93
CA PHE A 76 -17.14 -2.24 -6.21
C PHE A 76 -16.40 -3.45 -6.77
N VAL A 77 -16.27 -3.50 -8.11
CA VAL A 77 -15.55 -4.59 -8.80
C VAL A 77 -14.07 -4.54 -8.43
N ASP A 78 -13.48 -3.35 -8.52
CA ASP A 78 -12.12 -3.07 -8.12
C ASP A 78 -12.11 -1.91 -7.12
N PRO A 79 -11.26 -1.93 -6.10
CA PRO A 79 -11.19 -0.85 -5.12
C PRO A 79 -10.53 0.43 -5.67
N THR A 80 -9.94 0.39 -6.86
CA THR A 80 -9.25 1.51 -7.51
C THR A 80 -9.60 1.58 -8.99
N GLU A 81 -9.85 2.79 -9.51
CA GLU A 81 -10.21 3.04 -10.92
C GLU A 81 -9.07 2.68 -11.89
N ASP A 82 -7.85 2.99 -11.49
CA ASP A 82 -6.62 2.87 -12.30
C ASP A 82 -5.86 1.56 -12.08
N GLY A 83 -6.43 0.64 -11.29
CA GLY A 83 -5.79 -0.60 -10.89
C GLY A 83 -4.70 -0.40 -9.83
N ILE A 84 -3.88 -1.43 -9.64
CA ILE A 84 -2.84 -1.46 -8.61
C ILE A 84 -1.57 -0.79 -9.13
N ARG A 85 -0.96 0.09 -8.35
CA ARG A 85 0.32 0.72 -8.67
C ARG A 85 1.47 -0.27 -8.51
N ILE A 86 2.28 -0.34 -9.53
CA ILE A 86 3.39 -1.30 -9.61
C ILE A 86 4.65 -0.72 -8.96
N CYS A 87 5.32 -1.56 -8.17
CA CYS A 87 6.58 -1.25 -7.53
C CYS A 87 7.69 -0.98 -8.56
N ASN A 88 8.44 0.10 -8.35
CA ASN A 88 9.57 0.50 -9.19
C ASN A 88 10.93 0.00 -8.68
N ASN A 89 10.95 -0.77 -7.58
CA ASN A 89 12.17 -1.29 -6.95
C ASN A 89 12.61 -2.64 -7.53
N ARG A 90 13.89 -2.99 -7.30
CA ARG A 90 14.49 -4.30 -7.61
C ARG A 90 15.18 -4.87 -6.37
N CYS A 91 14.41 -5.02 -5.29
CA CYS A 91 14.94 -5.42 -3.99
C CYS A 91 15.69 -6.74 -4.07
N VAL A 92 16.83 -6.82 -3.38
CA VAL A 92 17.64 -8.05 -3.30
C VAL A 92 16.88 -9.21 -2.65
N PHE A 93 15.86 -8.91 -1.85
CA PHE A 93 15.00 -9.87 -1.14
C PHE A 93 13.60 -10.00 -1.75
N CYS A 94 13.30 -9.42 -2.92
CA CYS A 94 11.96 -9.40 -3.49
C CYS A 94 11.41 -10.82 -3.69
N PHE A 95 10.39 -11.19 -2.92
CA PHE A 95 9.77 -12.52 -3.02
C PHE A 95 9.02 -12.74 -4.33
N VAL A 96 8.47 -11.66 -4.93
CA VAL A 96 7.78 -11.74 -6.21
C VAL A 96 8.75 -12.15 -7.33
N GLU A 97 9.97 -11.55 -7.33
CA GLU A 97 11.01 -11.90 -8.31
C GLU A 97 11.61 -13.29 -8.08
N GLN A 98 11.38 -13.88 -6.91
CA GLN A 98 11.78 -15.23 -6.56
C GLN A 98 10.72 -16.29 -6.89
N SER A 99 9.57 -15.89 -7.41
CA SER A 99 8.49 -16.81 -7.75
C SER A 99 8.84 -17.68 -8.96
N PRO A 100 8.48 -18.98 -8.95
CA PRO A 100 8.69 -19.89 -10.09
C PRO A 100 7.99 -19.37 -11.35
N ALA A 101 8.57 -19.63 -12.52
CA ALA A 101 7.94 -19.30 -13.79
C ALA A 101 6.63 -20.08 -14.01
N LYS A 102 5.70 -19.53 -14.82
CA LYS A 102 4.44 -20.16 -15.23
C LYS A 102 3.40 -20.40 -14.12
N MET A 103 3.46 -19.63 -13.04
CA MET A 103 2.41 -19.59 -12.01
C MET A 103 1.28 -18.62 -12.39
N ARG A 104 0.25 -18.50 -11.53
CA ARG A 104 -0.86 -17.55 -11.71
C ARG A 104 -0.33 -16.12 -11.82
N ARG A 105 -0.92 -15.30 -12.70
CA ARG A 105 -0.51 -13.90 -12.92
C ARG A 105 -0.44 -13.06 -11.64
N ALA A 106 -1.38 -13.27 -10.72
CA ALA A 106 -1.44 -12.54 -9.45
C ALA A 106 -0.17 -12.70 -8.59
N ILE A 107 0.59 -13.81 -8.73
CA ILE A 107 1.84 -14.04 -7.98
C ILE A 107 2.97 -13.09 -8.44
N TYR A 108 2.89 -12.61 -9.68
CA TYR A 108 3.90 -11.71 -10.25
C TYR A 108 3.56 -10.24 -10.12
N LEU A 109 2.46 -9.92 -9.43
CA LEU A 109 2.07 -8.54 -9.19
C LEU A 109 2.98 -7.96 -8.09
N LYS A 110 3.82 -7.01 -8.46
CA LYS A 110 4.67 -6.25 -7.55
C LYS A 110 3.92 -4.99 -7.14
N ASP A 111 3.02 -5.11 -6.19
CA ASP A 111 2.27 -3.97 -5.67
C ASP A 111 3.15 -3.09 -4.77
N ASP A 112 2.99 -1.79 -4.89
CA ASP A 112 3.58 -0.77 -4.02
C ASP A 112 2.61 0.42 -3.96
N ASP A 113 1.35 0.14 -3.66
CA ASP A 113 0.24 1.07 -3.71
C ASP A 113 -0.16 1.50 -2.29
N PHE A 114 0.03 2.76 -1.96
CA PHE A 114 -0.29 3.32 -0.64
C PHE A 114 -1.77 3.16 -0.25
N ARG A 115 -2.68 3.07 -1.24
CA ARG A 115 -4.10 2.84 -0.98
C ARG A 115 -4.33 1.48 -0.35
N TYR A 116 -3.63 0.45 -0.83
CA TYR A 116 -3.69 -0.89 -0.22
C TYR A 116 -2.91 -0.97 1.10
N SER A 117 -1.95 -0.07 1.33
CA SER A 117 -1.36 0.07 2.66
C SER A 117 -2.43 0.47 3.68
N PHE A 118 -3.26 1.46 3.36
CA PHE A 118 -4.36 1.90 4.21
C PHE A 118 -5.50 0.87 4.29
N LEU A 119 -5.97 0.35 3.14
CA LEU A 119 -7.14 -0.53 3.06
C LEU A 119 -6.90 -1.95 3.58
N ALA A 120 -5.70 -2.49 3.40
CA ALA A 120 -5.39 -3.90 3.59
C ALA A 120 -4.11 -4.17 4.39
N ALA A 121 -3.49 -3.15 4.98
CA ALA A 121 -2.25 -3.24 5.73
C ALA A 121 -1.05 -3.78 4.92
N ASN A 122 -1.04 -3.58 3.60
CA ASN A 122 0.09 -3.96 2.75
C ASN A 122 1.28 -3.04 3.02
N PHE A 123 2.47 -3.63 3.22
CA PHE A 123 3.68 -2.85 3.41
C PHE A 123 4.17 -2.28 2.08
N VAL A 124 4.28 -0.95 2.00
CA VAL A 124 4.71 -0.21 0.81
C VAL A 124 6.02 0.53 1.05
N THR A 125 6.78 0.77 -0.01
CA THR A 125 8.11 1.39 0.11
C THR A 125 8.10 2.92 0.07
N LEU A 126 7.00 3.54 -0.32
CA LEU A 126 6.84 4.98 -0.57
C LEU A 126 7.81 5.54 -1.64
N THR A 127 8.35 4.70 -2.53
CA THR A 127 9.34 5.12 -3.54
C THR A 127 8.72 5.58 -4.85
N ASN A 128 7.43 5.35 -5.06
CA ASN A 128 6.69 5.63 -6.29
C ASN A 128 5.57 6.67 -6.10
N LEU A 129 5.56 7.39 -4.98
CA LEU A 129 4.55 8.41 -4.70
C LEU A 129 4.78 9.68 -5.50
N THR A 130 3.70 10.21 -6.06
CA THR A 130 3.62 11.53 -6.70
C THR A 130 3.20 12.61 -5.70
N ASP A 131 3.28 13.88 -6.08
CA ASP A 131 2.78 14.98 -5.25
C ASP A 131 1.27 14.90 -5.03
N ASP A 132 0.51 14.37 -5.99
CA ASP A 132 -0.93 14.14 -5.85
C ASP A 132 -1.22 13.04 -4.82
N ASP A 133 -0.39 12.01 -4.76
CA ASP A 133 -0.49 10.96 -3.75
C ASP A 133 -0.24 11.50 -2.35
N TRP A 134 0.81 12.30 -2.20
CA TRP A 134 1.11 12.95 -0.94
C TRP A 134 -0.03 13.88 -0.49
N ARG A 135 -0.64 14.62 -1.42
CA ARG A 135 -1.82 15.44 -1.11
C ARG A 135 -3.00 14.57 -0.66
N LYS A 136 -3.29 13.50 -1.37
CA LYS A 136 -4.36 12.57 -0.98
C LYS A 136 -4.14 11.96 0.40
N ILE A 137 -2.92 11.49 0.69
CA ILE A 137 -2.55 10.95 2.02
C ILE A 137 -2.80 12.00 3.11
N HIS A 138 -2.41 13.25 2.87
CA HIS A 138 -2.61 14.36 3.80
C HIS A 138 -4.09 14.72 3.97
N ASP A 139 -4.77 15.04 2.86
CA ASP A 139 -6.12 15.64 2.88
C ASP A 139 -7.18 14.64 3.37
N GLN A 140 -6.99 13.35 3.10
CA GLN A 140 -7.86 12.27 3.56
C GLN A 140 -7.38 11.62 4.86
N HIS A 141 -6.27 12.11 5.43
CA HIS A 141 -5.69 11.65 6.70
C HIS A 141 -5.54 10.11 6.77
N LEU A 142 -4.89 9.52 5.75
CA LEU A 142 -4.76 8.06 5.64
C LEU A 142 -3.82 7.50 6.70
N SER A 143 -4.37 7.08 7.82
CA SER A 143 -3.65 6.61 9.01
C SER A 143 -4.33 5.38 9.63
N PRO A 144 -3.59 4.33 10.03
CA PRO A 144 -2.14 4.19 9.84
C PRO A 144 -1.76 3.72 8.44
N LEU A 145 -0.50 3.97 8.04
CA LEU A 145 0.12 3.35 6.88
C LEU A 145 1.13 2.27 7.30
N TYR A 146 1.36 1.30 6.43
CA TYR A 146 2.31 0.21 6.62
C TYR A 146 3.50 0.41 5.68
N VAL A 147 4.70 0.63 6.25
CA VAL A 147 5.85 1.13 5.51
C VAL A 147 7.05 0.19 5.58
N SER A 148 7.53 -0.23 4.41
CA SER A 148 8.75 -1.01 4.23
C SER A 148 9.98 -0.11 4.32
N VAL A 149 10.66 -0.11 5.47
CA VAL A 149 11.84 0.74 5.75
C VAL A 149 13.12 0.07 5.29
N HIS A 150 13.38 -1.15 5.73
CA HIS A 150 14.55 -2.01 5.51
C HIS A 150 15.87 -1.47 6.05
N ALA A 151 16.15 -0.19 5.94
CA ALA A 151 17.24 0.53 6.57
C ALA A 151 16.93 2.03 6.61
N THR A 152 17.40 2.73 7.65
CA THR A 152 17.34 4.20 7.74
C THR A 152 18.59 4.88 7.18
N ASP A 153 19.67 4.12 6.98
CA ASP A 153 20.80 4.57 6.19
C ASP A 153 20.41 4.60 4.71
N LEU A 154 20.47 5.77 4.10
CA LEU A 154 19.98 6.01 2.73
C LEU A 154 20.72 5.15 1.69
N GLU A 155 22.03 5.02 1.81
CA GLU A 155 22.83 4.25 0.86
C GLU A 155 22.57 2.74 1.00
N VAL A 156 22.47 2.25 2.24
CA VAL A 156 22.09 0.87 2.52
C VAL A 156 20.69 0.58 1.98
N ARG A 157 19.73 1.49 2.22
CA ARG A 157 18.37 1.35 1.72
C ARG A 157 18.33 1.31 0.20
N ARG A 158 18.99 2.25 -0.49
CA ARG A 158 19.05 2.29 -1.96
C ARG A 158 19.64 1.02 -2.55
N ARG A 159 20.68 0.50 -1.93
CA ARG A 159 21.32 -0.76 -2.33
C ARG A 159 20.38 -1.96 -2.12
N LEU A 160 19.69 -2.05 -0.98
CA LEU A 160 18.71 -3.10 -0.70
C LEU A 160 17.53 -3.09 -1.67
N LEU A 161 17.00 -1.90 -1.95
CA LEU A 161 15.88 -1.72 -2.87
C LEU A 161 16.28 -1.84 -4.34
N GLY A 162 17.59 -1.82 -4.66
CA GLY A 162 18.05 -1.75 -6.04
C GLY A 162 17.52 -0.52 -6.78
N ASN A 163 17.33 0.59 -6.04
CA ASN A 163 16.76 1.84 -6.53
C ASN A 163 17.62 3.02 -6.06
N PRO A 164 18.54 3.51 -6.92
CA PRO A 164 19.46 4.59 -6.56
C PRO A 164 18.77 5.95 -6.35
N THR A 165 17.53 6.10 -6.83
CA THR A 165 16.73 7.32 -6.70
C THR A 165 15.72 7.25 -5.57
N SER A 166 15.73 6.16 -4.78
CA SER A 166 14.85 6.04 -3.61
C SER A 166 15.04 7.25 -2.68
N PRO A 167 13.95 7.94 -2.30
CA PRO A 167 14.02 9.06 -1.38
C PRO A 167 14.46 8.62 0.02
N ASP A 168 14.86 9.60 0.83
CA ASP A 168 15.17 9.35 2.24
C ASP A 168 13.91 8.96 3.00
N ILE A 169 13.92 7.79 3.62
CA ILE A 169 12.77 7.27 4.36
C ILE A 169 12.50 8.05 5.63
N LEU A 170 13.54 8.60 6.28
CA LEU A 170 13.37 9.40 7.50
C LEU A 170 12.65 10.72 7.19
N GLU A 171 12.99 11.38 6.08
CA GLU A 171 12.27 12.57 5.63
C GLU A 171 10.80 12.27 5.31
N GLN A 172 10.52 11.13 4.69
CA GLN A 172 9.14 10.70 4.41
C GLN A 172 8.35 10.39 5.69
N LEU A 173 8.96 9.71 6.66
CA LEU A 173 8.34 9.42 7.95
C LEU A 173 8.11 10.70 8.75
N ASP A 174 9.06 11.63 8.75
CA ASP A 174 8.92 12.93 9.43
C ASP A 174 7.83 13.78 8.77
N ARG A 175 7.68 13.72 7.44
CA ARG A 175 6.57 14.34 6.71
C ARG A 175 5.21 13.76 7.14
N LEU A 176 5.07 12.43 7.20
CA LEU A 176 3.84 11.78 7.68
C LEU A 176 3.55 12.15 9.14
N ALA A 177 4.57 12.16 9.99
CA ALA A 177 4.45 12.55 11.39
C ALA A 177 3.97 13.99 11.55
N SER A 178 4.44 14.94 10.70
CA SER A 178 4.00 16.34 10.73
C SER A 178 2.50 16.50 10.43
N TRP A 179 1.89 15.54 9.76
CA TRP A 179 0.46 15.47 9.48
C TRP A 179 -0.34 14.63 10.49
N GLY A 180 0.33 14.11 11.54
CA GLY A 180 -0.29 13.23 12.55
C GLY A 180 -0.57 11.81 12.05
N ILE A 181 -0.07 11.44 10.88
CA ILE A 181 -0.26 10.11 10.28
C ILE A 181 0.66 9.13 10.99
N LYS A 182 0.08 8.05 11.48
CA LYS A 182 0.77 6.96 12.15
C LYS A 182 1.28 5.94 11.14
N VAL A 183 2.36 5.24 11.50
CA VAL A 183 2.90 4.19 10.63
C VAL A 183 3.28 2.93 11.41
N HIS A 184 3.05 1.78 10.80
CA HIS A 184 3.69 0.51 11.14
C HIS A 184 4.85 0.28 10.19
N THR A 185 6.01 -0.12 10.72
CA THR A 185 7.22 -0.26 9.90
C THR A 185 7.70 -1.70 9.83
N GLN A 186 8.38 -2.04 8.73
CA GLN A 186 8.95 -3.36 8.52
C GLN A 186 10.38 -3.29 8.00
N VAL A 187 11.21 -4.18 8.49
CA VAL A 187 12.56 -4.47 7.99
C VAL A 187 12.62 -5.93 7.55
N VAL A 188 12.97 -6.18 6.30
CA VAL A 188 13.41 -7.51 5.86
C VAL A 188 14.90 -7.61 6.17
N LEU A 189 15.24 -8.39 7.21
CA LEU A 189 16.62 -8.57 7.64
C LEU A 189 17.38 -9.44 6.65
N THR A 190 18.38 -8.84 6.03
CA THR A 190 19.22 -9.48 5.02
C THR A 190 20.66 -9.48 5.52
N PRO A 191 21.19 -10.65 5.90
CA PRO A 191 22.53 -10.78 6.48
C PRO A 191 23.61 -10.10 5.62
N GLU A 192 24.56 -9.42 6.28
CA GLU A 192 25.64 -8.62 5.69
C GLU A 192 25.20 -7.38 4.88
N TRP A 193 23.89 -7.09 4.83
CA TRP A 193 23.37 -5.91 4.13
C TRP A 193 22.82 -4.87 5.09
N ASN A 194 21.93 -5.26 5.99
CA ASN A 194 21.26 -4.37 6.94
C ASN A 194 21.18 -4.91 8.37
N ASP A 195 21.97 -5.94 8.69
CA ASP A 195 22.14 -6.47 10.04
C ASP A 195 23.16 -5.68 10.89
N GLY A 196 23.46 -6.14 12.09
CA GLY A 196 24.43 -5.53 13.01
C GLY A 196 24.18 -4.04 13.20
N VAL A 197 25.18 -3.23 13.00
CA VAL A 197 25.14 -1.77 13.23
C VAL A 197 24.08 -1.04 12.40
N HIS A 198 23.74 -1.56 11.23
CA HIS A 198 22.68 -0.96 10.39
C HIS A 198 21.30 -1.23 10.97
N LEU A 199 21.07 -2.42 11.51
CA LEU A 199 19.81 -2.74 12.19
C LEU A 199 19.70 -1.94 13.49
N GLU A 200 20.75 -1.87 14.30
CA GLU A 200 20.79 -1.09 15.53
C GLU A 200 20.45 0.38 15.27
N LYS A 201 21.09 0.98 14.25
CA LYS A 201 20.78 2.35 13.81
C LYS A 201 19.31 2.48 13.40
N THR A 202 18.82 1.55 12.59
CA THR A 202 17.42 1.58 12.10
C THR A 202 16.42 1.50 13.26
N VAL A 203 16.66 0.63 14.22
CA VAL A 203 15.82 0.50 15.43
C VAL A 203 15.84 1.79 16.23
N ALA A 204 17.02 2.39 16.46
CA ALA A 204 17.15 3.65 17.21
C ALA A 204 16.43 4.81 16.53
N ASP A 205 16.62 4.98 15.21
CA ASP A 205 15.99 6.03 14.42
C ASP A 205 14.45 5.92 14.43
N LEU A 206 13.92 4.70 14.30
CA LEU A 206 12.48 4.47 14.32
C LEU A 206 11.89 4.62 15.72
N ALA A 207 12.59 4.14 16.76
CA ALA A 207 12.16 4.28 18.14
C ALA A 207 12.09 5.76 18.56
N SER A 208 13.00 6.60 18.08
CA SER A 208 12.98 8.05 18.36
C SER A 208 11.78 8.78 17.76
N ARG A 209 11.05 8.14 16.84
CA ARG A 209 9.84 8.68 16.18
C ARG A 209 8.53 8.21 16.81
N TRP A 210 8.61 7.56 17.97
CA TRP A 210 7.42 7.33 18.79
C TRP A 210 6.77 8.68 19.20
N PRO A 211 5.43 8.86 19.16
CA PRO A 211 4.39 7.85 18.93
C PRO A 211 3.90 7.76 17.46
N ASN A 212 4.58 8.36 16.50
CA ASN A 212 4.15 8.30 15.10
C ASN A 212 4.50 6.96 14.45
N VAL A 213 5.69 6.42 14.74
CA VAL A 213 6.03 5.03 14.42
C VAL A 213 5.47 4.13 15.53
N LEU A 214 4.40 3.38 15.20
CA LEU A 214 3.67 2.55 16.16
C LEU A 214 4.38 1.22 16.45
N SER A 215 5.01 0.65 15.45
CA SER A 215 5.70 -0.65 15.57
C SER A 215 6.79 -0.82 14.52
N LEU A 216 7.71 -1.71 14.83
CA LEU A 216 8.70 -2.23 13.91
C LEU A 216 8.62 -3.76 13.89
N ALA A 217 8.33 -4.34 12.72
CA ALA A 217 8.45 -5.76 12.46
C ALA A 217 9.81 -6.05 11.80
N VAL A 218 10.62 -6.92 12.40
CA VAL A 218 11.86 -7.41 11.78
C VAL A 218 11.61 -8.84 11.33
N VAL A 219 11.67 -9.10 10.03
CA VAL A 219 11.41 -10.41 9.45
C VAL A 219 12.65 -10.91 8.70
N PRO A 220 13.04 -12.18 8.85
CA PRO A 220 14.20 -12.70 8.13
C PRO A 220 13.91 -12.78 6.63
N VAL A 221 14.94 -12.59 5.81
CA VAL A 221 14.83 -12.77 4.36
C VAL A 221 14.47 -14.21 4.03
N GLY A 222 13.40 -14.40 3.24
CA GLY A 222 13.06 -15.70 2.66
C GLY A 222 13.81 -15.91 1.34
N LEU A 223 14.40 -17.10 1.15
CA LEU A 223 15.06 -17.45 -0.09
C LEU A 223 14.41 -18.68 -0.72
N THR A 224 14.17 -18.59 -2.03
CA THR A 224 13.65 -19.71 -2.82
C THR A 224 14.76 -20.30 -3.72
N GLN A 225 14.53 -21.51 -4.25
CA GLN A 225 15.47 -22.14 -5.19
C GLN A 225 15.71 -21.24 -6.42
N GLN A 226 14.69 -20.52 -6.89
CA GLN A 226 14.79 -19.63 -8.04
C GLN A 226 15.73 -18.44 -7.81
N ARG A 227 15.85 -17.97 -6.56
CA ARG A 227 16.80 -16.92 -6.18
C ARG A 227 18.23 -17.43 -6.26
N PHE A 228 18.43 -18.69 -5.91
CA PHE A 228 19.74 -19.31 -5.93
C PHE A 228 20.34 -19.47 -7.33
N ASP A 229 19.47 -19.65 -8.31
CA ASP A 229 19.90 -19.80 -9.72
C ASP A 229 20.34 -18.46 -10.32
N ARG A 230 20.02 -17.33 -9.68
CA ARG A 230 20.40 -15.97 -10.10
C ARG A 230 21.67 -15.50 -9.39
N GLN A 231 22.76 -16.14 -9.44
CA GLN A 231 24.15 -15.80 -9.07
C GLN A 231 24.42 -14.48 -8.28
N ASP A 232 23.51 -14.03 -7.43
CA ASP A 232 23.63 -12.74 -6.71
C ASP A 232 24.48 -12.81 -5.42
N GLY A 233 25.05 -13.97 -5.12
CA GLY A 233 25.94 -14.18 -3.99
C GLY A 233 25.27 -14.23 -2.62
N LEU A 234 23.98 -13.89 -2.51
CA LEU A 234 23.26 -13.83 -1.24
C LEU A 234 23.17 -15.23 -0.58
N ARG A 235 22.92 -16.27 -1.36
CA ARG A 235 22.89 -17.65 -0.84
C ARG A 235 24.21 -18.07 -0.24
N ARG A 236 25.32 -17.86 -0.98
CA ARG A 236 26.64 -18.30 -0.51
C ARG A 236 26.95 -17.69 0.87
N ARG A 237 26.63 -16.43 1.07
CA ARG A 237 26.83 -15.74 2.35
C ARG A 237 25.96 -16.29 3.46
N LEU A 238 24.70 -16.65 3.16
CA LEU A 238 23.80 -17.27 4.12
C LEU A 238 24.23 -18.68 4.48
N ASP A 239 24.65 -19.50 3.49
CA ASP A 239 25.18 -20.84 3.75
C ASP A 239 26.47 -20.78 4.59
N GLU A 240 27.35 -19.80 4.32
CA GLU A 240 28.56 -19.55 5.10
C GLU A 240 28.26 -19.10 6.54
N GLN A 241 27.18 -18.31 6.75
CA GLN A 241 26.74 -17.90 8.10
C GLN A 241 26.10 -19.04 8.89
N LEU A 242 25.23 -19.84 8.24
CA LEU A 242 24.58 -21.00 8.85
C LEU A 242 25.59 -22.12 9.18
N ALA A 243 26.73 -22.16 8.49
CA ALA A 243 27.79 -23.10 8.75
C ALA A 243 28.77 -22.69 9.92
N ARG A 244 28.52 -21.52 10.53
CA ARG A 244 29.34 -21.05 11.66
C ARG A 244 28.96 -21.82 12.93
N PRO A 245 29.94 -22.47 13.62
CA PRO A 245 29.64 -23.28 14.79
C PRO A 245 29.33 -22.49 16.08
N ASP A 246 29.37 -21.19 16.02
CA ASP A 246 29.15 -20.25 17.13
C ASP A 246 27.68 -19.79 17.29
N LEU A 247 26.76 -20.26 16.44
CA LEU A 247 25.32 -19.97 16.55
C LEU A 247 24.58 -20.98 17.45
N ASP A 248 25.21 -22.02 17.93
CA ASP A 248 24.65 -23.06 18.81
C ASP A 248 25.02 -22.90 20.29
N ALA A 249 25.53 -21.72 20.72
CA ALA A 249 25.94 -21.45 22.09
C ALA A 249 25.03 -20.48 22.82
#